data_8e1227c273e65d452ada56d6d3cc15e6
#
_entry.id   8e1227c273e65d452ada56d6d3cc15e6
#
_cell.length_a   1.000
_cell.length_b   1.000
_cell.length_c   1.000
_cell.angle_alpha   90.00
_cell.angle_beta   90.00
_cell.angle_gamma   90.00
#
_symmetry.space_group_name_H-M   'P 1'
#
loop_
_entity.id
_entity.type
_entity.pdbx_description
1 polymer ?
#
loop_
_entity_poly.entity_id
_entity_poly.type
_entity_poly.pdbx_seq_one_letter_code
_entity_poly.pdbx_strand_id
1 'polypeptide(L)'
;MARTTGLQAFTVQEATNFEAYTSWNYQAITLTTTAYSADATYITSSNPAKKLVIYEKPGDAVVADAAETLTLKLNGDESAGKEIVIEKANLPFTISGVTITSFALKSSDITGNDSLSILSFH
;
A
#
# COMPACT_ATOMS: atom_id res chain seq x y z
N MET A 1 26.17 -24.74 -21.48
CA MET A 1 25.64 -24.20 -21.02
C MET A 1 24.29 -23.87 -21.31
N ALA A 2 23.69 -24.51 -22.16
CA ALA A 2 22.32 -24.28 -22.51
C ALA A 2 21.39 -24.37 -21.31
N ARG A 3 21.59 -25.33 -20.46
CA ARG A 3 20.74 -25.48 -19.33
C ARG A 3 20.78 -24.26 -18.43
N THR A 4 21.93 -23.71 -18.25
CA THR A 4 22.09 -22.52 -17.45
C THR A 4 21.49 -21.32 -18.14
N THR A 5 21.54 -21.30 -19.46
CA THR A 5 20.96 -20.21 -20.22
C THR A 5 19.46 -20.09 -20.01
N GLY A 6 18.75 -21.21 -20.04
CA GLY A 6 17.31 -21.17 -19.78
C GLY A 6 16.96 -20.73 -18.38
N LEU A 7 17.70 -21.23 -17.42
CA LEU A 7 17.47 -20.85 -16.03
C LEU A 7 17.83 -19.39 -15.78
N GLN A 8 18.92 -18.91 -16.38
CA GLN A 8 19.28 -17.51 -16.29
C GLN A 8 18.21 -16.60 -16.91
N ALA A 9 17.71 -16.97 -18.05
CA ALA A 9 16.65 -16.18 -18.70
C ALA A 9 15.43 -16.07 -17.82
N PHE A 10 15.03 -17.13 -17.17
CA PHE A 10 13.91 -17.10 -16.23
C PHE A 10 14.18 -16.15 -15.05
N THR A 11 15.35 -16.23 -14.45
CA THR A 11 15.72 -15.38 -13.32
C THR A 11 15.76 -13.90 -13.71
N VAL A 12 16.30 -13.59 -14.87
CA VAL A 12 16.34 -12.21 -15.39
C VAL A 12 14.92 -11.70 -15.64
N GLN A 13 14.07 -12.52 -16.21
CA GLN A 13 12.68 -12.15 -16.46
C GLN A 13 11.94 -11.86 -15.16
N GLU A 14 12.14 -12.69 -14.16
CA GLU A 14 11.54 -12.53 -12.86
C GLU A 14 12.02 -11.25 -12.17
N ALA A 15 13.31 -10.99 -12.17
CA ALA A 15 13.88 -9.77 -11.62
C ALA A 15 13.33 -8.53 -12.33
N THR A 16 13.22 -8.56 -13.65
CA THR A 16 12.65 -7.46 -14.42
C THR A 16 11.20 -7.20 -14.03
N ASN A 17 10.42 -8.23 -13.78
CA ASN A 17 9.01 -8.08 -13.42
C ASN A 17 8.81 -7.61 -11.99
N PHE A 18 9.61 -8.07 -11.05
CA PHE A 18 9.44 -7.79 -9.63
C PHE A 18 10.27 -6.62 -9.13
N GLU A 19 11.40 -6.35 -9.76
CA GLU A 19 12.34 -5.33 -9.31
C GLU A 19 12.45 -4.15 -10.27
N ALA A 20 11.40 -3.91 -11.04
CA ALA A 20 11.36 -2.80 -11.97
C ALA A 20 11.01 -1.47 -11.29
N TYR A 21 11.44 -1.30 -10.05
CA TYR A 21 11.24 -0.07 -9.30
C TYR A 21 12.50 0.76 -9.37
N THR A 22 12.34 2.07 -9.56
CA THR A 22 13.45 3.01 -9.63
C THR A 22 13.64 3.77 -8.33
N SER A 23 12.63 3.83 -7.49
CA SER A 23 12.68 4.55 -6.22
C SER A 23 11.65 4.01 -5.25
N TRP A 24 11.77 4.41 -4.00
CA TRP A 24 10.80 4.11 -2.97
C TRP A 24 10.63 5.31 -2.03
N ASN A 25 9.48 5.38 -1.37
CA ASN A 25 9.20 6.40 -0.38
C ASN A 25 8.50 5.80 0.84
N TYR A 26 8.64 6.49 1.96
CA TYR A 26 8.00 6.15 3.21
C TYR A 26 7.16 7.34 3.68
N GLN A 27 5.96 7.07 4.14
CA GLN A 27 5.12 8.08 4.78
C GLN A 27 4.39 7.46 5.97
N ALA A 28 4.40 8.16 7.11
CA ALA A 28 3.56 7.82 8.23
C ALA A 28 2.25 8.60 8.11
N ILE A 29 1.13 7.93 8.33
CA ILE A 29 -0.20 8.55 8.32
C ILE A 29 -0.87 8.24 9.65
N THR A 30 -1.32 9.28 10.34
CA THR A 30 -2.14 9.13 11.54
C THR A 30 -3.57 9.51 11.21
N LEU A 31 -4.48 8.57 11.39
CA LEU A 31 -5.90 8.79 11.15
C LEU A 31 -6.53 9.37 12.42
N THR A 32 -7.11 10.55 12.29
CA THR A 32 -7.74 11.27 13.40
C THR A 32 -9.24 11.38 13.23
N THR A 33 -9.77 10.99 12.08
CA THR A 33 -11.21 10.97 11.80
C THR A 33 -11.54 9.71 11.02
N THR A 34 -12.82 9.37 10.92
CA THR A 34 -13.27 8.24 10.10
C THR A 34 -13.44 8.58 8.63
N ALA A 35 -13.14 9.81 8.23
CA ALA A 35 -13.10 10.21 6.84
C ALA A 35 -11.77 9.81 6.20
N TYR A 36 -11.72 9.80 4.87
CA TYR A 36 -10.47 9.56 4.16
C TYR A 36 -9.39 10.57 4.54
N SER A 37 -8.17 10.06 4.71
CA SER A 37 -6.99 10.89 4.89
C SER A 37 -6.70 11.71 3.63
N ALA A 38 -5.84 12.73 3.77
CA ALA A 38 -5.27 13.36 2.59
C ALA A 38 -4.46 12.34 1.79
N ASP A 39 -4.40 12.53 0.47
CA ASP A 39 -3.61 11.67 -0.40
C ASP A 39 -2.13 11.72 -0.03
N ALA A 40 -1.44 10.62 -0.26
CA ALA A 40 -0.01 10.55 -0.06
C ALA A 40 0.70 11.56 -0.98
N THR A 41 1.53 12.42 -0.41
CA THR A 41 2.07 13.57 -1.13
C THR A 41 3.07 13.21 -2.22
N TYR A 42 3.71 12.07 -2.14
CA TYR A 42 4.71 11.63 -3.11
C TYR A 42 4.17 10.65 -4.15
N ILE A 43 2.91 10.26 -4.04
CA ILE A 43 2.24 9.45 -5.06
C ILE A 43 1.40 10.39 -5.91
N THR A 44 1.83 10.60 -7.15
CA THR A 44 1.19 11.54 -8.06
C THR A 44 1.10 10.94 -9.45
N SER A 45 0.40 11.62 -10.36
CA SER A 45 0.30 11.19 -11.76
C SER A 45 1.66 11.20 -12.47
N SER A 46 2.57 12.09 -12.05
CA SER A 46 3.92 12.15 -12.62
C SER A 46 4.92 11.23 -11.91
N ASN A 47 4.56 10.72 -10.74
CA ASN A 47 5.37 9.78 -9.98
C ASN A 47 4.48 8.68 -9.39
N PRO A 48 3.87 7.85 -10.23
CA PRO A 48 2.95 6.83 -9.75
C PRO A 48 3.67 5.71 -9.01
N ALA A 49 3.01 5.14 -8.02
CA ALA A 49 3.49 3.96 -7.33
C ALA A 49 3.05 2.70 -8.08
N LYS A 50 3.90 1.69 -8.08
CA LYS A 50 3.64 0.38 -8.66
C LYS A 50 3.35 -0.66 -7.59
N LYS A 51 3.72 -0.37 -6.36
CA LYS A 51 3.52 -1.25 -5.21
C LYS A 51 3.38 -0.40 -3.96
N LEU A 52 2.43 -0.77 -3.10
CA LEU A 52 2.27 -0.19 -1.77
C LEU A 52 2.30 -1.29 -0.73
N VAL A 53 2.95 -1.01 0.38
CA VAL A 53 2.89 -1.84 1.59
C VAL A 53 2.39 -0.99 2.73
N ILE A 54 1.34 -1.43 3.38
CA ILE A 54 0.70 -0.73 4.50
C ILE A 54 0.91 -1.59 5.74
N TYR A 55 1.48 -1.00 6.79
CA TYR A 55 1.72 -1.71 8.04
C TYR A 55 1.58 -0.77 9.23
N GLU A 56 1.56 -1.34 10.43
CA GLU A 56 1.50 -0.55 11.65
C GLU A 56 2.79 0.24 11.83
N LYS A 57 2.66 1.49 12.23
CA LYS A 57 3.84 2.29 12.55
C LYS A 57 4.53 1.67 13.77
N PRO A 58 5.84 1.40 13.70
CA PRO A 58 6.56 0.84 14.84
C PRO A 58 6.40 1.70 16.10
N GLY A 59 6.01 1.07 17.20
CA GLY A 59 5.78 1.73 18.47
C GLY A 59 4.35 2.23 18.69
N ASP A 60 3.55 2.32 17.65
CA ASP A 60 2.15 2.72 17.74
C ASP A 60 1.28 1.57 17.23
N ALA A 61 0.82 0.73 18.12
CA ALA A 61 -0.05 -0.38 17.72
C ALA A 61 -1.38 0.17 17.18
N VAL A 62 -1.75 -0.29 16.01
CA VAL A 62 -3.11 -0.14 15.52
C VAL A 62 -3.96 -1.07 16.37
N VAL A 63 -4.95 -0.54 17.05
CA VAL A 63 -5.80 -1.36 17.91
C VAL A 63 -6.51 -2.40 17.06
N ALA A 64 -6.08 -3.63 17.20
CA ALA A 64 -6.65 -4.74 16.48
C ALA A 64 -7.87 -5.27 17.22
N ASP A 65 -8.95 -4.53 17.17
CA ASP A 65 -10.24 -5.15 17.39
C ASP A 65 -10.57 -5.88 16.09
N ALA A 66 -10.88 -7.16 16.16
CA ALA A 66 -11.12 -8.00 14.99
C ALA A 66 -12.23 -7.47 14.08
N ALA A 67 -13.12 -6.61 14.60
CA ALA A 67 -14.20 -6.00 13.83
C ALA A 67 -13.77 -4.72 13.10
N GLU A 68 -12.60 -4.17 13.40
CA GLU A 68 -12.17 -2.90 12.81
C GLU A 68 -11.51 -3.10 11.46
N THR A 69 -11.80 -2.18 10.54
CA THR A 69 -11.31 -2.25 9.17
C THR A 69 -10.65 -0.94 8.74
N LEU A 70 -9.75 -1.07 7.77
CA LEU A 70 -9.24 0.03 6.99
C LEU A 70 -9.85 -0.04 5.60
N THR A 71 -10.18 1.09 5.04
CA THR A 71 -10.65 1.18 3.65
C THR A 71 -9.69 2.04 2.86
N LEU A 72 -9.30 1.54 1.69
CA LEU A 72 -8.35 2.18 0.80
C LEU A 72 -9.08 2.63 -0.45
N LYS A 73 -8.75 3.83 -0.90
CA LYS A 73 -9.18 4.31 -2.21
C LYS A 73 -7.94 4.56 -3.05
N LEU A 74 -7.93 3.98 -4.24
CA LEU A 74 -6.85 4.17 -5.21
C LEU A 74 -7.34 5.06 -6.34
N ASN A 75 -6.48 5.99 -6.77
CA ASN A 75 -6.75 6.85 -7.92
C ASN A 75 -8.04 7.67 -7.78
N GLY A 76 -8.42 8.00 -6.56
CA GLY A 76 -9.62 8.78 -6.28
C GLY A 76 -10.94 8.04 -6.48
N ASP A 77 -10.92 6.73 -6.71
CA ASP A 77 -12.12 5.98 -7.04
C ASP A 77 -12.82 5.44 -5.80
N GLU A 78 -13.96 6.03 -5.47
CA GLU A 78 -14.83 5.63 -4.37
C GLU A 78 -16.08 4.89 -4.83
N SER A 79 -16.17 4.53 -6.12
CA SER A 79 -17.34 3.86 -6.63
C SER A 79 -17.54 2.48 -6.00
N ALA A 80 -18.77 2.00 -6.00
CA ALA A 80 -19.12 0.73 -5.40
C ALA A 80 -18.27 -0.43 -5.97
N GLY A 81 -17.66 -1.19 -5.07
CA GLY A 81 -16.80 -2.31 -5.43
C GLY A 81 -15.37 -1.92 -5.79
N LYS A 82 -15.01 -0.65 -5.73
CA LYS A 82 -13.63 -0.19 -6.00
C LYS A 82 -12.88 0.17 -4.74
N GLU A 83 -13.57 0.40 -3.65
CA GLU A 83 -12.91 0.60 -2.36
C GLU A 83 -12.43 -0.75 -1.83
N ILE A 84 -11.21 -0.78 -1.33
CA ILE A 84 -10.59 -1.99 -0.81
C ILE A 84 -10.71 -1.96 0.71
N VAL A 85 -11.43 -2.93 1.27
CA VAL A 85 -11.62 -3.04 2.72
C VAL A 85 -10.76 -4.17 3.25
N ILE A 86 -9.93 -3.87 4.24
CA ILE A 86 -9.07 -4.86 4.90
C ILE A 86 -9.30 -4.82 6.40
N GLU A 87 -9.19 -5.96 7.06
CA GLU A 87 -9.22 -6.02 8.51
C GLU A 87 -7.89 -5.55 9.07
N LYS A 88 -7.92 -4.71 10.10
CA LYS A 88 -6.71 -4.21 10.75
C LYS A 88 -5.83 -5.34 11.28
N ALA A 89 -6.43 -6.44 11.73
CA ALA A 89 -5.69 -7.61 12.21
C ALA A 89 -4.86 -8.30 11.12
N ASN A 90 -5.16 -8.01 9.84
CA ASN A 90 -4.46 -8.64 8.70
C ASN A 90 -3.33 -7.76 8.14
N LEU A 91 -2.94 -6.70 8.82
CA LEU A 91 -1.76 -5.95 8.42
C LEU A 91 -0.49 -6.78 8.67
N PRO A 92 0.54 -6.65 7.86
CA PRO A 92 0.69 -5.74 6.72
C PRO A 92 -0.10 -6.16 5.48
N PHE A 93 -0.44 -5.20 4.66
CA PHE A 93 -1.18 -5.41 3.42
C PHE A 93 -0.40 -4.84 2.24
N THR A 94 -0.31 -5.61 1.15
CA THR A 94 0.48 -5.24 -0.02
C THR A 94 -0.40 -5.20 -1.26
N ILE A 95 -0.25 -4.12 -2.04
CA ILE A 95 -0.88 -3.98 -3.36
C ILE A 95 0.24 -3.86 -4.38
N SER A 96 0.21 -4.67 -5.43
CA SER A 96 1.21 -4.62 -6.49
C SER A 96 0.58 -4.90 -7.85
N GLY A 97 1.32 -4.60 -8.92
CA GLY A 97 0.87 -4.89 -10.27
C GLY A 97 -0.14 -3.90 -10.83
N VAL A 98 -0.33 -2.75 -10.19
CA VAL A 98 -1.22 -1.69 -10.64
C VAL A 98 -0.49 -0.36 -10.65
N THR A 99 -0.99 0.61 -11.41
CA THR A 99 -0.46 1.97 -11.39
C THR A 99 -1.30 2.81 -10.45
N ILE A 100 -0.67 3.32 -9.39
CA ILE A 100 -1.34 4.09 -8.35
C ILE A 100 -0.91 5.55 -8.47
N THR A 101 -1.83 6.43 -8.81
CA THR A 101 -1.58 7.86 -9.00
C THR A 101 -2.03 8.70 -7.81
N SER A 102 -2.87 8.14 -6.95
CA SER A 102 -3.24 8.73 -5.66
C SER A 102 -3.70 7.62 -4.72
N PHE A 103 -3.64 7.89 -3.43
CA PHE A 103 -3.95 6.91 -2.41
C PHE A 103 -4.44 7.59 -1.14
N ALA A 104 -5.54 7.11 -0.60
CA ALA A 104 -6.07 7.59 0.68
C ALA A 104 -6.62 6.42 1.50
N LEU A 105 -6.68 6.63 2.81
CA LEU A 105 -7.12 5.64 3.78
C LEU A 105 -8.19 6.22 4.68
N LYS A 106 -9.10 5.39 5.13
CA LYS A 106 -9.97 5.69 6.27
C LYS A 106 -10.08 4.47 7.17
N SER A 107 -10.40 4.71 8.43
CA SER A 107 -10.59 3.67 9.43
C SER A 107 -12.06 3.64 9.87
N SER A 108 -12.54 2.46 10.19
CA SER A 108 -13.90 2.29 10.75
C SER A 108 -14.00 2.84 12.18
N ASP A 109 -12.88 2.85 12.89
CA ASP A 109 -12.80 3.35 14.26
C ASP A 109 -11.39 3.90 14.50
N ILE A 110 -11.32 5.11 15.05
CA ILE A 110 -10.05 5.78 15.35
C ILE A 110 -9.76 5.85 16.85
N THR A 111 -10.51 5.14 17.68
CA THR A 111 -10.28 5.09 19.12
C THR A 111 -8.87 4.54 19.39
N GLY A 112 -8.06 5.33 20.05
CA GLY A 112 -6.67 4.95 20.32
C GLY A 112 -5.66 5.40 19.27
N ASN A 113 -6.08 6.12 18.25
CA ASN A 113 -5.27 6.64 17.14
C ASN A 113 -4.65 5.57 16.25
N ASP A 114 -5.06 5.53 15.02
CA ASP A 114 -4.47 4.64 14.02
C ASP A 114 -3.30 5.31 13.34
N SER A 115 -2.09 4.88 13.68
CA SER A 115 -0.86 5.32 13.01
C SER A 115 -0.36 4.21 12.11
N LEU A 116 -0.25 4.53 10.83
CA LEU A 116 0.10 3.58 9.78
C LEU A 116 1.36 4.04 9.06
N SER A 117 2.13 3.08 8.59
CA SER A 117 3.29 3.31 7.75
C SER A 117 3.00 2.83 6.35
N ILE A 118 3.31 3.67 5.37
CA ILE A 118 3.10 3.37 3.97
C ILE A 118 4.44 3.38 3.27
N LEU A 119 4.80 2.25 2.67
CA LEU A 119 5.92 2.17 1.75
C LEU A 119 5.39 2.16 0.33
N SER A 120 5.92 3.01 -0.51
CA SER A 120 5.58 3.03 -1.93
C SER A 120 6.81 2.76 -2.77
N PHE A 121 6.62 2.02 -3.84
CA PHE A 121 7.69 1.67 -4.79
C PHE A 121 7.27 2.17 -6.17
N HIS A 122 8.19 2.90 -6.78
CA HIS A 122 7.93 3.63 -8.03
C HIS A 122 8.72 3.12 -9.22
#